data_8125b40494b90b44400db27a57687a6e
#
_entry.id   8125b40494b90b44400db27a57687a6e
#
_cell.length_a   1.000
_cell.length_b   1.000
_cell.length_c   1.000
_cell.angle_alpha   90.00
_cell.angle_beta   90.00
_cell.angle_gamma   90.00
#
_symmetry.space_group_name_H-M   'P 1'
#
loop_
_entity.id
_entity.type
_entity.pdbx_description
1 polymer ?
#
loop_
_entity_poly.entity_id
_entity_poly.type
_entity_poly.pdbx_seq_one_letter_code
_entity_poly.pdbx_strand_id
1 'polypeptide(L)'
;MSTRMEIISSFYNQADEDSRLQRSRHGQLEYAVTMHYIHRFIKPGDKVLEIGAGTGRYSIALAKEGMEVTAVELVESNLDILRKNSRGMDHIRSYQGDAADLSCFDDQTFDMTLVLGPLYHLYEAEDVHRAIDEAVRVTRKNGIVMFAFLSVFGIMYANYFQGNWAAGQKENFSEDYHVRHFKEQLFTGYDIREFEQLFEGKPIQWITTAGTDGIVESIEDRLDFMIPDEDFSAFVNWYLAFSEKRELLGSTNHLLYVCRKL
;
A
#
# COMPACT_ATOMS: atom_id res chain seq x y z
N MET A 1 -12.08 24.88 -2.98
CA MET A 1 -11.00 23.85 -3.01
C MET A 1 -11.63 22.56 -2.57
N SER A 2 -11.44 21.50 -3.34
CA SER A 2 -11.96 20.16 -2.99
C SER A 2 -11.28 19.63 -1.72
N THR A 3 -12.03 18.91 -0.90
CA THR A 3 -11.45 18.22 0.26
C THR A 3 -10.64 17.00 -0.21
N ARG A 4 -9.74 16.48 0.64
CA ARG A 4 -9.00 15.23 0.37
C ARG A 4 -9.96 14.09 -0.01
N MET A 5 -11.05 13.93 0.74
CA MET A 5 -12.06 12.91 0.49
C MET A 5 -12.72 13.05 -0.89
N GLU A 6 -13.05 14.28 -1.32
CA GLU A 6 -13.63 14.51 -2.64
C GLU A 6 -12.66 14.15 -3.78
N ILE A 7 -11.38 14.47 -3.63
CA ILE A 7 -10.34 14.13 -4.62
C ILE A 7 -10.21 12.61 -4.76
N ILE A 8 -10.06 11.91 -3.62
CA ILE A 8 -9.90 10.45 -3.58
C ILE A 8 -11.17 9.76 -4.12
N SER A 9 -12.35 10.14 -3.64
CA SER A 9 -13.62 9.54 -4.06
C SER A 9 -13.88 9.76 -5.56
N SER A 10 -13.57 10.95 -6.09
CA SER A 10 -13.72 11.23 -7.52
C SER A 10 -12.86 10.31 -8.39
N PHE A 11 -11.66 9.99 -7.95
CA PHE A 11 -10.78 9.07 -8.66
C PHE A 11 -11.29 7.63 -8.57
N TYR A 12 -11.52 7.10 -7.38
CA TYR A 12 -11.91 5.71 -7.18
C TYR A 12 -13.30 5.36 -7.68
N ASN A 13 -14.23 6.33 -7.76
CA ASN A 13 -15.53 6.12 -8.42
C ASN A 13 -15.41 5.86 -9.93
N GLN A 14 -14.28 6.18 -10.55
CA GLN A 14 -14.02 5.98 -11.97
C GLN A 14 -12.99 4.87 -12.24
N ALA A 15 -12.19 4.50 -11.23
CA ALA A 15 -11.16 3.49 -11.34
C ALA A 15 -11.77 2.07 -11.22
N ASP A 16 -11.19 1.13 -11.98
CA ASP A 16 -11.48 -0.30 -11.82
C ASP A 16 -10.53 -0.91 -10.76
N GLU A 17 -10.78 -0.56 -9.48
CA GLU A 17 -9.96 -1.03 -8.36
C GLU A 17 -10.11 -2.55 -8.13
N ASP A 18 -11.27 -3.12 -8.44
CA ASP A 18 -11.55 -4.55 -8.20
C ASP A 18 -10.63 -5.47 -9.01
N SER A 19 -10.23 -5.07 -10.20
CA SER A 19 -9.32 -5.84 -11.06
C SER A 19 -7.84 -5.44 -10.97
N ARG A 20 -7.49 -4.33 -10.30
CA ARG A 20 -6.15 -3.72 -10.32
C ARG A 20 -5.01 -4.73 -10.09
N LEU A 21 -5.10 -5.51 -9.04
CA LEU A 21 -4.07 -6.50 -8.66
C LEU A 21 -4.14 -7.81 -9.47
N GLN A 22 -4.97 -7.89 -10.52
CA GLN A 22 -5.13 -9.12 -11.33
C GLN A 22 -4.87 -8.88 -12.82
N ARG A 23 -5.21 -7.71 -13.33
CA ARG A 23 -5.23 -7.42 -14.77
C ARG A 23 -3.84 -7.18 -15.37
N SER A 24 -2.86 -6.80 -14.57
CA SER A 24 -1.51 -6.43 -14.99
C SER A 24 -0.45 -7.30 -14.31
N ARG A 25 0.72 -7.41 -14.92
CA ARG A 25 1.84 -8.17 -14.33
C ARG A 25 2.42 -7.49 -13.10
N HIS A 26 2.50 -6.15 -13.09
CA HIS A 26 2.94 -5.43 -11.90
C HIS A 26 1.97 -5.64 -10.73
N GLY A 27 0.65 -5.56 -10.96
CA GLY A 27 -0.35 -5.80 -9.91
C GLY A 27 -0.32 -7.22 -9.37
N GLN A 28 -0.14 -8.23 -10.25
CA GLN A 28 0.03 -9.62 -9.84
C GLN A 28 1.31 -9.81 -9.00
N LEU A 29 2.41 -9.16 -9.37
CA LEU A 29 3.67 -9.19 -8.63
C LEU A 29 3.51 -8.50 -7.28
N GLU A 30 2.94 -7.28 -7.23
CA GLU A 30 2.63 -6.55 -6.00
C GLU A 30 1.84 -7.41 -5.03
N TYR A 31 0.77 -8.05 -5.51
CA TYR A 31 -0.04 -8.94 -4.69
C TYR A 31 0.75 -10.13 -4.15
N ALA A 32 1.50 -10.82 -5.01
CA ALA A 32 2.27 -11.99 -4.62
C ALA A 32 3.35 -11.66 -3.59
N VAL A 33 4.07 -10.55 -3.77
CA VAL A 33 5.12 -10.10 -2.86
C VAL A 33 4.52 -9.67 -1.52
N THR A 34 3.46 -8.86 -1.54
CA THR A 34 2.80 -8.40 -0.32
C THR A 34 2.25 -9.58 0.50
N MET A 35 1.56 -10.54 -0.15
CA MET A 35 1.08 -11.74 0.52
C MET A 35 2.22 -12.60 1.08
N HIS A 36 3.36 -12.71 0.38
CA HIS A 36 4.53 -13.40 0.90
C HIS A 36 5.01 -12.79 2.22
N TYR A 37 5.09 -11.45 2.31
CA TYR A 37 5.49 -10.78 3.56
C TYR A 37 4.45 -10.95 4.65
N ILE A 38 3.16 -10.87 4.34
CA ILE A 38 2.08 -11.11 5.29
C ILE A 38 2.20 -12.51 5.90
N HIS A 39 2.30 -13.54 5.07
CA HIS A 39 2.38 -14.94 5.50
C HIS A 39 3.61 -15.28 6.38
N ARG A 40 4.67 -14.47 6.34
CA ARG A 40 5.83 -14.65 7.25
C ARG A 40 5.48 -14.44 8.73
N PHE A 41 4.37 -13.75 9.04
CA PHE A 41 4.11 -13.26 10.38
C PHE A 41 2.73 -13.61 10.94
N ILE A 42 1.84 -14.20 10.13
CA ILE A 42 0.47 -14.54 10.55
C ILE A 42 0.17 -16.03 10.44
N LYS A 43 -0.86 -16.44 11.14
CA LYS A 43 -1.42 -17.81 11.13
C LYS A 43 -2.94 -17.74 11.26
N PRO A 44 -3.67 -18.82 10.89
CA PRO A 44 -5.11 -18.90 11.11
C PRO A 44 -5.52 -18.58 12.55
N GLY A 45 -6.59 -17.78 12.69
CA GLY A 45 -7.09 -17.28 13.96
C GLY A 45 -6.48 -15.94 14.40
N ASP A 46 -5.43 -15.43 13.77
CA ASP A 46 -4.90 -14.10 14.05
C ASP A 46 -5.89 -13.02 13.61
N LYS A 47 -5.96 -11.93 14.37
CA LYS A 47 -6.76 -10.74 14.06
C LYS A 47 -5.97 -9.78 13.18
N VAL A 48 -6.47 -9.54 11.98
CA VAL A 48 -5.84 -8.64 11.00
C VAL A 48 -6.73 -7.42 10.78
N LEU A 49 -6.14 -6.23 10.87
CA LEU A 49 -6.76 -4.99 10.41
C LEU A 49 -6.14 -4.59 9.06
N GLU A 50 -6.98 -4.39 8.06
CA GLU A 50 -6.56 -3.75 6.80
C GLU A 50 -7.19 -2.36 6.70
N ILE A 51 -6.37 -1.33 6.51
CA ILE A 51 -6.76 0.06 6.37
C ILE A 51 -6.51 0.49 4.92
N GLY A 52 -7.54 1.06 4.28
CA GLY A 52 -7.56 1.28 2.84
C GLY A 52 -7.78 -0.02 2.08
N ALA A 53 -8.76 -0.82 2.53
CA ALA A 53 -8.98 -2.17 2.03
C ALA A 53 -9.46 -2.23 0.56
N GLY A 54 -9.85 -1.09 -0.04
CA GLY A 54 -10.37 -1.03 -1.39
C GLY A 54 -11.57 -1.95 -1.56
N THR A 55 -11.53 -2.80 -2.58
CA THR A 55 -12.57 -3.80 -2.86
C THR A 55 -12.37 -5.12 -2.10
N GLY A 56 -11.35 -5.19 -1.21
CA GLY A 56 -11.13 -6.27 -0.26
C GLY A 56 -10.22 -7.39 -0.77
N ARG A 57 -9.33 -7.13 -1.70
CA ARG A 57 -8.48 -8.17 -2.30
C ARG A 57 -7.66 -8.95 -1.28
N TYR A 58 -6.93 -8.27 -0.40
CA TYR A 58 -6.16 -8.90 0.69
C TYR A 58 -7.08 -9.38 1.81
N SER A 59 -8.02 -8.56 2.27
CA SER A 59 -8.97 -8.90 3.33
C SER A 59 -9.71 -10.20 3.07
N ILE A 60 -10.24 -10.38 1.84
CA ILE A 60 -10.98 -11.59 1.46
C ILE A 60 -10.06 -12.81 1.37
N ALA A 61 -8.84 -12.64 0.84
CA ALA A 61 -7.87 -13.72 0.78
C ALA A 61 -7.51 -14.22 2.18
N LEU A 62 -7.18 -13.29 3.09
CA LEU A 62 -6.81 -13.61 4.47
C LEU A 62 -7.97 -14.24 5.26
N ALA A 63 -9.20 -13.75 5.07
CA ALA A 63 -10.38 -14.34 5.69
C ALA A 63 -10.63 -15.78 5.21
N LYS A 64 -10.41 -16.08 3.92
CA LYS A 64 -10.48 -17.44 3.36
C LYS A 64 -9.42 -18.38 3.94
N GLU A 65 -8.30 -17.84 4.36
CA GLU A 65 -7.20 -18.57 5.01
C GLU A 65 -7.40 -18.72 6.52
N GLY A 66 -8.53 -18.23 7.06
CA GLY A 66 -8.95 -18.42 8.45
C GLY A 66 -8.49 -17.34 9.42
N MET A 67 -8.06 -16.16 8.94
CA MET A 67 -7.81 -15.00 9.79
C MET A 67 -9.13 -14.29 10.13
N GLU A 68 -9.18 -13.65 11.31
CA GLU A 68 -10.28 -12.75 11.71
C GLU A 68 -9.97 -11.35 11.17
N VAL A 69 -10.59 -10.98 10.06
CA VAL A 69 -10.25 -9.75 9.33
C VAL A 69 -11.22 -8.63 9.66
N THR A 70 -10.67 -7.45 9.97
CA THR A 70 -11.38 -6.17 10.01
C THR A 70 -10.84 -5.30 8.87
N ALA A 71 -11.71 -4.89 7.97
CA ALA A 71 -11.39 -4.05 6.83
C ALA A 71 -11.94 -2.64 7.02
N VAL A 72 -11.11 -1.62 6.86
CA VAL A 72 -11.50 -0.21 6.90
C VAL A 72 -11.25 0.40 5.53
N GLU A 73 -12.26 1.03 4.95
CA GLU A 73 -12.19 1.67 3.65
C GLU A 73 -12.83 3.06 3.71
N LEU A 74 -12.15 4.06 3.12
CA LEU A 74 -12.61 5.45 3.13
C LEU A 74 -13.72 5.68 2.10
N VAL A 75 -13.56 5.10 0.89
CA VAL A 75 -14.42 5.33 -0.28
C VAL A 75 -15.62 4.38 -0.24
N GLU A 76 -16.83 4.93 -0.15
CA GLU A 76 -18.05 4.14 0.01
C GLU A 76 -18.27 3.17 -1.16
N SER A 77 -17.99 3.57 -2.41
CA SER A 77 -18.15 2.69 -3.57
C SER A 77 -17.25 1.45 -3.51
N ASN A 78 -16.01 1.60 -3.05
CA ASN A 78 -15.09 0.47 -2.84
C ASN A 78 -15.60 -0.42 -1.70
N LEU A 79 -16.04 0.18 -0.59
CA LEU A 79 -16.58 -0.53 0.55
C LEU A 79 -17.83 -1.37 0.17
N ASP A 80 -18.69 -0.86 -0.69
CA ASP A 80 -19.86 -1.59 -1.18
C ASP A 80 -19.46 -2.79 -2.04
N ILE A 81 -18.42 -2.65 -2.87
CA ILE A 81 -17.87 -3.78 -3.63
C ILE A 81 -17.25 -4.80 -2.67
N LEU A 82 -16.47 -4.37 -1.67
CA LEU A 82 -15.92 -5.24 -0.63
C LEU A 82 -17.02 -6.04 0.07
N ARG A 83 -18.09 -5.38 0.53
CA ARG A 83 -19.24 -6.01 1.17
C ARG A 83 -19.94 -7.02 0.27
N LYS A 84 -20.04 -6.71 -1.03
CA LYS A 84 -20.60 -7.63 -2.02
C LYS A 84 -19.70 -8.86 -2.20
N ASN A 85 -18.37 -8.64 -2.36
CA ASN A 85 -17.39 -9.69 -2.60
C ASN A 85 -17.18 -10.61 -1.39
N SER A 86 -17.40 -10.10 -0.16
CA SER A 86 -17.25 -10.85 1.10
C SER A 86 -18.58 -11.43 1.63
N ARG A 87 -19.68 -11.36 0.84
CA ARG A 87 -20.99 -11.82 1.29
C ARG A 87 -20.98 -13.31 1.69
N GLY A 88 -21.45 -13.57 2.91
CA GLY A 88 -21.50 -14.94 3.46
C GLY A 88 -20.18 -15.44 4.07
N MET A 89 -19.19 -14.57 4.23
CA MET A 89 -17.96 -14.87 4.94
C MET A 89 -18.05 -14.39 6.40
N ASP A 90 -17.92 -15.31 7.36
CA ASP A 90 -18.09 -14.99 8.80
C ASP A 90 -16.83 -14.34 9.42
N HIS A 91 -15.65 -14.54 8.80
CA HIS A 91 -14.36 -14.07 9.32
C HIS A 91 -13.94 -12.68 8.84
N ILE A 92 -14.85 -11.93 8.18
CA ILE A 92 -14.54 -10.56 7.72
C ILE A 92 -15.64 -9.59 8.16
N ARG A 93 -15.20 -8.44 8.69
CA ARG A 93 -16.06 -7.28 8.99
C ARG A 93 -15.50 -6.06 8.30
N SER A 94 -16.37 -5.21 7.78
CA SER A 94 -15.94 -4.01 7.05
C SER A 94 -16.64 -2.75 7.57
N TYR A 95 -15.87 -1.66 7.66
CA TYR A 95 -16.30 -0.36 8.19
C TYR A 95 -15.85 0.75 7.24
N GLN A 96 -16.64 1.80 7.15
CA GLN A 96 -16.15 3.05 6.56
C GLN A 96 -15.31 3.79 7.59
N GLY A 97 -14.13 4.27 7.20
CA GLY A 97 -13.24 4.98 8.13
C GLY A 97 -12.02 5.59 7.45
N ASP A 98 -11.36 6.46 8.19
CA ASP A 98 -10.13 7.16 7.79
C ASP A 98 -8.93 6.58 8.54
N ALA A 99 -7.81 6.40 7.84
CA ALA A 99 -6.56 5.91 8.44
C ALA A 99 -6.04 6.80 9.58
N ALA A 100 -6.33 8.08 9.52
CA ALA A 100 -5.92 9.05 10.55
C ALA A 100 -6.84 9.06 11.80
N ASP A 101 -7.93 8.28 11.80
CA ASP A 101 -8.84 8.15 12.94
C ASP A 101 -9.37 6.72 13.06
N LEU A 102 -8.73 5.94 13.90
CA LEU A 102 -9.13 4.57 14.26
C LEU A 102 -9.65 4.50 15.70
N SER A 103 -10.16 5.60 16.24
CA SER A 103 -10.67 5.70 17.63
C SER A 103 -11.80 4.73 17.96
N CYS A 104 -12.45 4.16 16.93
CA CYS A 104 -13.45 3.09 17.10
C CYS A 104 -12.85 1.73 17.51
N PHE A 105 -11.53 1.58 17.46
CA PHE A 105 -10.83 0.38 17.87
C PHE A 105 -9.99 0.62 19.13
N ASP A 106 -10.05 -0.34 20.05
CA ASP A 106 -9.24 -0.32 21.26
C ASP A 106 -7.74 -0.50 20.95
N ASP A 107 -6.90 -0.01 21.87
CA ASP A 107 -5.45 -0.24 21.83
C ASP A 107 -5.15 -1.74 21.80
N GLN A 108 -4.09 -2.11 21.09
CA GLN A 108 -3.53 -3.47 21.11
C GLN A 108 -4.54 -4.58 20.77
N THR A 109 -5.43 -4.32 19.81
CA THR A 109 -6.51 -5.24 19.40
C THR A 109 -6.04 -6.26 18.36
N PHE A 110 -5.17 -5.85 17.42
CA PHE A 110 -4.83 -6.64 16.23
C PHE A 110 -3.44 -7.26 16.31
N ASP A 111 -3.32 -8.48 15.79
CA ASP A 111 -2.05 -9.21 15.65
C ASP A 111 -1.19 -8.60 14.54
N MET A 112 -1.85 -8.14 13.48
CA MET A 112 -1.26 -7.47 12.33
C MET A 112 -2.14 -6.32 11.87
N THR A 113 -1.52 -5.20 11.50
CA THR A 113 -2.18 -4.07 10.85
C THR A 113 -1.53 -3.80 9.51
N LEU A 114 -2.34 -3.77 8.46
CA LEU A 114 -1.95 -3.49 7.08
C LEU A 114 -2.44 -2.10 6.69
N VAL A 115 -1.54 -1.24 6.23
CA VAL A 115 -1.82 0.10 5.73
C VAL A 115 -1.37 0.14 4.27
N LEU A 116 -2.16 -0.48 3.39
CA LEU A 116 -1.76 -0.78 2.01
C LEU A 116 -2.34 0.21 0.99
N GLY A 117 -2.35 1.50 1.32
CA GLY A 117 -2.86 2.52 0.39
C GLY A 117 -2.94 3.91 1.00
N PRO A 118 -3.41 4.07 2.22
CA PRO A 118 -3.74 5.38 2.77
C PRO A 118 -2.60 6.39 2.76
N LEU A 119 -1.33 5.98 3.03
CA LEU A 119 -0.24 6.92 3.23
C LEU A 119 0.11 7.73 1.98
N TYR A 120 -0.08 7.19 0.80
CA TYR A 120 0.18 7.94 -0.42
C TYR A 120 -1.02 8.82 -0.89
N HIS A 121 -2.09 8.86 -0.09
CA HIS A 121 -3.19 9.81 -0.23
C HIS A 121 -3.20 10.87 0.88
N LEU A 122 -2.19 10.85 1.77
CA LEU A 122 -2.02 11.82 2.84
C LEU A 122 -0.86 12.75 2.47
N TYR A 123 -1.16 14.02 2.23
CA TYR A 123 -0.17 15.04 1.85
C TYR A 123 0.23 15.94 3.02
N GLU A 124 -0.57 16.03 4.07
CA GLU A 124 -0.23 16.78 5.29
C GLU A 124 0.56 15.86 6.25
N ALA A 125 1.75 16.29 6.64
CA ALA A 125 2.63 15.50 7.51
C ALA A 125 1.94 15.07 8.83
N GLU A 126 1.10 15.94 9.39
CA GLU A 126 0.34 15.64 10.61
C GLU A 126 -0.64 14.47 10.42
N ASP A 127 -1.30 14.38 9.25
CA ASP A 127 -2.22 13.30 8.93
C ASP A 127 -1.47 11.98 8.72
N VAL A 128 -0.30 12.03 8.04
CA VAL A 128 0.59 10.88 7.88
C VAL A 128 1.04 10.35 9.25
N HIS A 129 1.52 11.22 10.13
CA HIS A 129 1.96 10.81 11.47
C HIS A 129 0.81 10.26 12.31
N ARG A 130 -0.40 10.84 12.23
CA ARG A 130 -1.58 10.30 12.91
C ARG A 130 -1.93 8.91 12.40
N ALA A 131 -1.95 8.69 11.08
CA ALA A 131 -2.25 7.38 10.51
C ALA A 131 -1.24 6.31 10.94
N ILE A 132 0.06 6.65 11.00
CA ILE A 132 1.10 5.76 11.53
C ILE A 132 0.87 5.48 13.01
N ASP A 133 0.61 6.51 13.83
CA ASP A 133 0.41 6.37 15.27
C ASP A 133 -0.82 5.52 15.59
N GLU A 134 -1.92 5.73 14.88
CA GLU A 134 -3.14 4.94 15.03
C GLU A 134 -2.92 3.48 14.63
N ALA A 135 -2.26 3.21 13.50
CA ALA A 135 -1.93 1.84 13.09
C ALA A 135 -1.05 1.13 14.15
N VAL A 136 -0.06 1.83 14.70
CA VAL A 136 0.79 1.31 15.77
C VAL A 136 -0.01 1.15 17.08
N ARG A 137 -0.90 2.09 17.45
CA ARG A 137 -1.71 2.03 18.65
C ARG A 137 -2.59 0.78 18.68
N VAL A 138 -3.35 0.54 17.62
CA VAL A 138 -4.31 -0.57 17.55
C VAL A 138 -3.64 -1.94 17.39
N THR A 139 -2.39 -1.99 16.96
CA THR A 139 -1.61 -3.23 16.87
C THR A 139 -1.14 -3.62 18.28
N ARG A 140 -1.20 -4.90 18.62
CA ARG A 140 -0.72 -5.42 19.91
C ARG A 140 0.80 -5.33 20.04
N LYS A 141 1.29 -5.41 21.26
CA LYS A 141 2.73 -5.54 21.52
C LYS A 141 3.29 -6.78 20.79
N ASN A 142 4.45 -6.63 20.15
CA ASN A 142 5.10 -7.60 19.27
C ASN A 142 4.30 -7.94 17.99
N GLY A 143 3.16 -7.29 17.74
CA GLY A 143 2.42 -7.39 16.49
C GLY A 143 3.16 -6.71 15.34
N ILE A 144 2.73 -7.00 14.13
CA ILE A 144 3.35 -6.50 12.90
C ILE A 144 2.51 -5.38 12.31
N VAL A 145 3.18 -4.34 11.83
CA VAL A 145 2.55 -3.31 11.00
C VAL A 145 3.28 -3.25 9.66
N MET A 146 2.51 -3.20 8.59
CA MET A 146 3.02 -3.05 7.23
C MET A 146 2.44 -1.80 6.59
N PHE A 147 3.30 -0.98 6.01
CA PHE A 147 2.91 0.25 5.34
C PHE A 147 3.36 0.21 3.89
N ALA A 148 2.40 0.32 2.95
CA ALA A 148 2.72 0.55 1.56
C ALA A 148 2.93 2.04 1.29
N PHE A 149 3.91 2.36 0.45
CA PHE A 149 4.18 3.70 -0.03
C PHE A 149 4.67 3.69 -1.47
N LEU A 150 4.57 4.84 -2.13
CA LEU A 150 5.02 5.01 -3.50
C LEU A 150 6.40 5.69 -3.53
N SER A 151 7.26 5.21 -4.43
CA SER A 151 8.51 5.87 -4.75
C SER A 151 8.24 7.07 -5.66
N VAL A 152 8.71 8.26 -5.29
CA VAL A 152 8.64 9.43 -6.17
C VAL A 152 9.39 9.18 -7.49
N PHE A 153 10.47 8.39 -7.45
CA PHE A 153 11.23 8.01 -8.65
C PHE A 153 10.44 7.05 -9.53
N GLY A 154 9.72 6.08 -8.91
CA GLY A 154 8.79 5.19 -9.62
C GLY A 154 7.67 5.98 -10.32
N ILE A 155 7.04 6.93 -9.61
CA ILE A 155 6.03 7.84 -10.18
C ILE A 155 6.60 8.58 -11.41
N MET A 156 7.83 9.11 -11.30
CA MET A 156 8.47 9.80 -12.41
C MET A 156 8.68 8.89 -13.62
N TYR A 157 9.13 7.66 -13.40
CA TYR A 157 9.37 6.71 -14.48
C TYR A 157 8.09 6.20 -15.12
N ALA A 158 7.11 5.82 -14.33
CA ALA A 158 5.84 5.28 -14.83
C ALA A 158 5.02 6.35 -15.59
N ASN A 159 4.96 7.59 -15.07
CA ASN A 159 4.00 8.57 -15.58
C ASN A 159 4.61 9.60 -16.55
N TYR A 160 5.93 9.81 -16.55
CA TYR A 160 6.52 10.96 -17.27
C TYR A 160 7.55 10.59 -18.34
N PHE A 161 7.96 9.33 -18.48
CA PHE A 161 8.85 8.91 -19.58
C PHE A 161 8.21 9.00 -20.97
N GLN A 162 6.89 8.93 -21.05
CA GLN A 162 6.17 9.05 -22.31
C GLN A 162 5.96 10.50 -22.78
N GLY A 163 6.53 11.46 -22.07
CA GLY A 163 6.42 12.89 -22.30
C GLY A 163 6.19 13.65 -21.00
N ASN A 164 6.26 14.98 -21.08
CA ASN A 164 6.04 15.88 -19.93
C ASN A 164 7.01 15.73 -18.76
N TRP A 165 8.22 15.20 -18.97
CA TRP A 165 9.22 15.04 -17.90
C TRP A 165 9.46 16.33 -17.09
N ALA A 166 9.62 17.48 -17.78
CA ALA A 166 9.86 18.75 -17.10
C ALA A 166 8.64 19.19 -16.25
N ALA A 167 7.41 18.86 -16.67
CA ALA A 167 6.22 19.13 -15.88
C ALA A 167 6.18 18.24 -14.64
N GLY A 168 6.44 16.94 -14.78
CA GLY A 168 6.52 15.99 -13.67
C GLY A 168 7.62 16.37 -12.67
N GLN A 169 8.78 16.77 -13.16
CA GLN A 169 9.87 17.23 -12.30
C GLN A 169 9.43 18.46 -11.47
N LYS A 170 8.80 19.46 -12.10
CA LYS A 170 8.33 20.66 -11.43
C LYS A 170 7.18 20.36 -10.43
N GLU A 171 6.37 19.36 -10.73
CA GLU A 171 5.28 18.94 -9.87
C GLU A 171 5.79 18.21 -8.63
N ASN A 172 6.68 17.24 -8.80
CA ASN A 172 7.10 16.32 -7.73
C ASN A 172 8.36 16.78 -6.98
N PHE A 173 9.10 17.75 -7.50
CA PHE A 173 10.34 18.24 -6.87
C PHE A 173 10.38 19.77 -6.80
N SER A 174 11.06 20.27 -5.76
CA SER A 174 11.46 21.69 -5.66
C SER A 174 12.62 22.00 -6.61
N GLU A 175 13.02 23.28 -6.69
CA GLU A 175 14.16 23.71 -7.53
C GLU A 175 15.49 23.08 -7.10
N ASP A 176 15.63 22.75 -5.82
CA ASP A 176 16.78 22.08 -5.21
C ASP A 176 16.58 20.55 -5.07
N TYR A 177 15.64 19.98 -5.81
CA TYR A 177 15.35 18.54 -5.93
C TYR A 177 14.88 17.85 -4.64
N HIS A 178 14.26 18.57 -3.70
CA HIS A 178 13.52 17.93 -2.60
C HIS A 178 12.14 17.49 -3.06
N VAL A 179 11.66 16.36 -2.55
CA VAL A 179 10.32 15.86 -2.84
C VAL A 179 9.25 16.84 -2.34
N ARG A 180 8.19 17.01 -3.11
CA ARG A 180 7.07 17.90 -2.77
C ARG A 180 5.84 17.09 -2.41
N HIS A 181 5.19 17.50 -1.32
CA HIS A 181 3.86 17.03 -0.93
C HIS A 181 2.92 18.23 -0.94
N PHE A 182 1.77 18.12 -1.61
CA PHE A 182 0.85 19.24 -1.75
C PHE A 182 -0.61 18.78 -1.81
N LYS A 183 -1.50 19.69 -1.43
CA LYS A 183 -2.91 19.43 -1.13
C LYS A 183 -3.71 18.76 -2.26
N GLU A 184 -3.44 19.08 -3.50
CA GLU A 184 -4.16 18.56 -4.66
C GLU A 184 -3.55 17.26 -5.22
N GLN A 185 -2.47 16.78 -4.62
CA GLN A 185 -1.77 15.58 -5.06
C GLN A 185 -2.60 14.34 -4.71
N LEU A 186 -3.04 13.61 -5.73
CA LEU A 186 -3.81 12.38 -5.53
C LEU A 186 -2.93 11.25 -4.97
N PHE A 187 -1.74 11.09 -5.55
CA PHE A 187 -0.74 10.12 -5.13
C PHE A 187 0.55 10.85 -4.76
N THR A 188 0.92 10.82 -3.48
CA THR A 188 2.19 11.37 -3.03
C THR A 188 3.27 10.29 -3.03
N GLY A 189 4.41 10.58 -3.65
CA GLY A 189 5.59 9.71 -3.64
C GLY A 189 6.59 10.19 -2.60
N TYR A 190 7.42 9.28 -2.13
CA TYR A 190 8.47 9.53 -1.16
C TYR A 190 9.84 9.12 -1.71
N ASP A 191 10.90 9.80 -1.30
CA ASP A 191 12.22 9.19 -1.20
C ASP A 191 12.19 8.12 -0.09
N ILE A 192 12.89 6.99 -0.29
CA ILE A 192 12.86 5.88 0.68
C ILE A 192 13.35 6.34 2.06
N ARG A 193 14.40 7.15 2.10
CA ARG A 193 14.96 7.66 3.36
C ARG A 193 13.99 8.61 4.05
N GLU A 194 13.34 9.50 3.29
CA GLU A 194 12.30 10.39 3.80
C GLU A 194 11.16 9.59 4.43
N PHE A 195 10.67 8.55 3.74
CA PHE A 195 9.64 7.69 4.28
C PHE A 195 10.07 6.97 5.56
N GLU A 196 11.28 6.40 5.59
CA GLU A 196 11.82 5.73 6.77
C GLU A 196 11.94 6.69 7.96
N GLN A 197 12.24 7.97 7.74
CA GLN A 197 12.32 9.00 8.79
C GLN A 197 10.97 9.28 9.48
N LEU A 198 9.81 9.02 8.83
CA LEU A 198 8.49 9.16 9.46
C LEU A 198 8.33 8.29 10.72
N PHE A 199 9.14 7.26 10.84
CA PHE A 199 9.09 6.30 11.95
C PHE A 199 10.12 6.58 13.06
N GLU A 200 10.95 7.63 12.94
CA GLU A 200 11.90 8.00 13.96
C GLU A 200 11.20 8.37 15.27
N GLY A 201 11.68 7.80 16.40
CA GLY A 201 11.10 8.00 17.72
C GLY A 201 9.79 7.26 18.00
N LYS A 202 9.24 6.52 17.04
CA LYS A 202 8.03 5.71 17.25
C LYS A 202 8.37 4.37 17.92
N PRO A 203 7.42 3.79 18.72
CA PRO A 203 7.66 2.54 19.47
C PRO A 203 7.61 1.32 18.55
N ILE A 204 8.46 1.29 17.55
CA ILE A 204 8.54 0.18 16.59
C ILE A 204 10.00 -0.26 16.38
N GLN A 205 10.14 -1.48 15.91
CA GLN A 205 11.39 -2.04 15.41
C GLN A 205 11.23 -2.27 13.90
N TRP A 206 12.02 -1.59 13.09
CA TRP A 206 12.11 -1.88 11.65
C TRP A 206 12.55 -3.32 11.40
N ILE A 207 11.93 -3.99 10.45
CA ILE A 207 12.28 -5.35 10.02
C ILE A 207 12.90 -5.30 8.64
N THR A 208 12.17 -4.74 7.67
CA THR A 208 12.65 -4.61 6.29
C THR A 208 11.86 -3.56 5.51
N THR A 209 12.43 -3.11 4.40
CA THR A 209 11.76 -2.40 3.32
C THR A 209 11.93 -3.22 2.05
N ALA A 210 10.86 -3.54 1.36
CA ALA A 210 10.86 -4.36 0.15
C ALA A 210 10.18 -3.65 -1.02
N GLY A 211 10.68 -3.84 -2.22
CA GLY A 211 9.96 -3.48 -3.43
C GLY A 211 8.89 -4.53 -3.73
N THR A 212 7.71 -4.11 -4.21
CA THR A 212 6.60 -5.05 -4.43
C THR A 212 6.30 -5.31 -5.90
N ASP A 213 6.61 -4.39 -6.80
CA ASP A 213 6.31 -4.48 -8.24
C ASP A 213 7.55 -4.34 -9.15
N GLY A 214 8.70 -3.99 -8.58
CA GLY A 214 9.95 -3.83 -9.32
C GLY A 214 9.85 -2.77 -10.42
N ILE A 215 10.53 -3.03 -11.52
CA ILE A 215 10.47 -2.18 -12.72
C ILE A 215 9.24 -2.45 -13.59
N VAL A 216 8.44 -3.48 -13.25
CA VAL A 216 7.41 -4.02 -14.16
C VAL A 216 6.39 -2.97 -14.54
N GLU A 217 5.89 -2.17 -13.60
CA GLU A 217 4.93 -1.11 -13.87
C GLU A 217 5.46 -0.08 -14.90
N SER A 218 6.75 0.23 -14.85
CA SER A 218 7.35 1.20 -15.78
C SER A 218 7.55 0.67 -17.20
N ILE A 219 7.50 -0.65 -17.40
CA ILE A 219 7.83 -1.26 -18.69
C ILE A 219 6.75 -2.16 -19.28
N GLU A 220 5.72 -2.56 -18.54
CA GLU A 220 4.74 -3.56 -19.04
C GLU A 220 3.89 -3.07 -20.21
N ASP A 221 3.69 -1.76 -20.36
CA ASP A 221 2.98 -1.17 -21.50
C ASP A 221 3.83 -1.05 -22.78
N ARG A 222 5.10 -1.46 -22.74
CA ARG A 222 5.96 -1.45 -23.91
C ARG A 222 5.58 -2.59 -24.85
N LEU A 223 5.64 -2.33 -26.17
CA LEU A 223 5.31 -3.32 -27.20
C LEU A 223 6.24 -4.55 -27.20
N ASP A 224 7.44 -4.40 -26.65
CA ASP A 224 8.45 -5.47 -26.54
C ASP A 224 8.48 -6.15 -25.17
N PHE A 225 7.60 -5.76 -24.23
CA PHE A 225 7.48 -6.42 -22.95
C PHE A 225 6.72 -7.73 -23.09
N MET A 226 7.34 -8.81 -22.61
CA MET A 226 6.71 -10.13 -22.57
C MET A 226 7.26 -10.96 -21.42
N ILE A 227 6.40 -11.32 -20.48
CA ILE A 227 6.64 -12.40 -19.52
C ILE A 227 5.49 -13.40 -19.69
N PRO A 228 5.70 -14.53 -20.38
CA PRO A 228 4.69 -15.58 -20.54
C PRO A 228 4.21 -16.13 -19.19
N ASP A 229 3.01 -16.70 -19.16
CA ASP A 229 2.45 -17.24 -17.91
C ASP A 229 3.32 -18.34 -17.29
N GLU A 230 3.95 -19.18 -18.12
CA GLU A 230 4.87 -20.22 -17.67
C GLU A 230 6.13 -19.68 -16.99
N ASP A 231 6.60 -18.49 -17.39
CA ASP A 231 7.79 -17.85 -16.81
C ASP A 231 7.46 -16.95 -15.63
N PHE A 232 6.21 -16.51 -15.51
CA PHE A 232 5.83 -15.52 -14.49
C PHE A 232 6.04 -16.02 -13.07
N SER A 233 5.74 -17.29 -12.80
CA SER A 233 5.98 -17.91 -11.48
C SER A 233 7.49 -17.96 -11.15
N ALA A 234 8.33 -18.25 -12.13
CA ALA A 234 9.78 -18.25 -11.95
C ALA A 234 10.29 -16.83 -11.70
N PHE A 235 9.76 -15.82 -12.41
CA PHE A 235 10.06 -14.42 -12.20
C PHE A 235 9.66 -13.95 -10.79
N VAL A 236 8.45 -14.27 -10.31
CA VAL A 236 8.00 -13.95 -8.95
C VAL A 236 8.95 -14.54 -7.91
N ASN A 237 9.32 -15.81 -8.03
CA ASN A 237 10.26 -16.46 -7.11
C ASN A 237 11.64 -15.79 -7.11
N TRP A 238 12.15 -15.44 -8.29
CA TRP A 238 13.39 -14.69 -8.43
C TRP A 238 13.27 -13.31 -7.77
N TYR A 239 12.19 -12.58 -8.03
CA TYR A 239 11.99 -11.26 -7.46
C TYR A 239 11.89 -11.30 -5.93
N LEU A 240 11.16 -12.26 -5.37
CA LEU A 240 11.06 -12.47 -3.92
C LEU A 240 12.42 -12.66 -3.25
N ALA A 241 13.34 -13.37 -3.91
CA ALA A 241 14.68 -13.59 -3.37
C ALA A 241 15.52 -12.30 -3.27
N PHE A 242 15.13 -11.25 -3.99
CA PHE A 242 15.89 -10.00 -4.09
C PHE A 242 15.08 -8.75 -3.76
N SER A 243 13.81 -8.86 -3.41
CA SER A 243 12.90 -7.72 -3.17
C SER A 243 13.36 -6.75 -2.08
N GLU A 244 14.22 -7.19 -1.16
CA GLU A 244 14.83 -6.38 -0.09
C GLU A 244 16.19 -5.77 -0.49
N LYS A 245 16.69 -6.05 -1.72
CA LYS A 245 17.97 -5.50 -2.19
C LYS A 245 17.85 -4.00 -2.48
N ARG A 246 18.68 -3.19 -1.82
CA ARG A 246 18.67 -1.73 -1.99
C ARG A 246 18.84 -1.28 -3.44
N GLU A 247 19.60 -2.04 -4.23
CA GLU A 247 19.83 -1.81 -5.65
C GLU A 247 18.55 -1.94 -6.49
N LEU A 248 17.57 -2.71 -6.00
CA LEU A 248 16.28 -2.92 -6.68
C LEU A 248 15.17 -2.00 -6.17
N LEU A 249 15.28 -1.51 -4.93
CA LEU A 249 14.26 -0.59 -4.37
C LEU A 249 14.11 0.69 -5.18
N GLY A 250 15.19 1.20 -5.78
CA GLY A 250 15.17 2.40 -6.60
C GLY A 250 14.44 2.29 -7.93
N SER A 251 14.10 1.08 -8.38
CA SER A 251 13.39 0.82 -9.64
C SER A 251 11.93 0.39 -9.44
N THR A 252 11.48 0.27 -8.20
CA THR A 252 10.11 -0.14 -7.87
C THR A 252 9.23 1.10 -7.65
N ASN A 253 7.96 1.00 -8.02
CA ASN A 253 7.01 2.07 -7.75
C ASN A 253 6.35 1.88 -6.38
N HIS A 254 5.88 0.67 -6.08
CA HIS A 254 5.31 0.34 -4.78
C HIS A 254 6.35 -0.32 -3.87
N LEU A 255 6.46 0.20 -2.65
CA LEU A 255 7.33 -0.31 -1.59
C LEU A 255 6.50 -0.70 -0.36
N LEU A 256 7.00 -1.68 0.38
CA LEU A 256 6.40 -2.16 1.62
C LEU A 256 7.39 -2.01 2.78
N TYR A 257 7.07 -1.14 3.74
CA TYR A 257 7.80 -0.99 5.00
C TYR A 257 7.19 -1.92 6.04
N VAL A 258 7.99 -2.80 6.62
CA VAL A 258 7.57 -3.80 7.60
C VAL A 258 8.23 -3.53 8.94
N CYS A 259 7.44 -3.40 9.99
CA CYS A 259 7.93 -3.17 11.34
C CYS A 259 7.16 -3.97 12.38
N ARG A 260 7.76 -4.09 13.57
CA ARG A 260 7.18 -4.73 14.75
C ARG A 260 6.93 -3.69 15.83
N LYS A 261 5.75 -3.67 16.43
CA LYS A 261 5.46 -2.85 17.60
C LYS A 261 6.24 -3.37 18.84
N LEU A 262 6.88 -2.45 19.57
CA LEU A 262 7.65 -2.72 20.80
C LEU A 262 6.78 -2.80 22.06
#